data_443c2fd1dc91f0d995ae95b583c40e01
#
_entry.id   443c2fd1dc91f0d995ae95b583c40e01
#
_cell.length_a   1.000
_cell.length_b   1.000
_cell.length_c   1.000
_cell.angle_alpha   90.00
_cell.angle_beta   90.00
_cell.angle_gamma   90.00
#
_symmetry.space_group_name_H-M   'P 1'
#
loop_
_entity.id
_entity.type
_entity.pdbx_description
1 polymer ?
#
loop_
_entity_poly.entity_id
_entity_poly.type
_entity_poly.pdbx_seq_one_letter_code
_entity_poly.pdbx_strand_id
1 'polypeptide(L)'
;MLRAILWDNDGVLVDTERLFYEANRDLFRPLGLELSEQHFFDWYLADNCGAWHLLEPRLSVAEIDAWRDERNRQYAATLASENIPAIDGVGEVLASLSPRLRMGVVTSSNRDHFEIIHDRLDLLPHFEFVLTFDTYARSKPAPDPYLLGLERLGVRADECLVVEDSPRGLQAATAAGIRCIVLRNELTRGHDFPGAWRVVDTMPQLLAEIEQLIAP
;
A
#
# COMPACT_ATOMS: atom_id res chain seq x y z
N MET A 1 19.59 14.61 6.44
CA MET A 1 19.46 13.57 7.48
C MET A 1 18.02 13.14 7.52
N LEU A 2 17.74 11.83 7.55
CA LEU A 2 16.37 11.26 7.62
C LEU A 2 15.73 11.60 8.97
N ARG A 3 14.48 12.06 8.95
CA ARG A 3 13.71 12.46 10.14
C ARG A 3 12.37 11.72 10.23
N ALA A 4 11.85 11.23 9.09
CA ALA A 4 10.54 10.64 9.05
C ALA A 4 10.42 9.55 7.99
N ILE A 5 9.45 8.64 8.20
CA ILE A 5 9.07 7.61 7.22
C ILE A 5 7.56 7.61 7.06
N LEU A 6 7.11 7.57 5.81
CA LEU A 6 5.73 7.28 5.43
C LEU A 6 5.65 5.85 4.91
N TRP A 7 4.82 5.05 5.54
CA TRP A 7 4.66 3.63 5.26
C TRP A 7 3.38 3.39 4.46
N ASP A 8 3.46 2.64 3.38
CA ASP A 8 2.25 1.98 2.88
C ASP A 8 1.80 0.89 3.84
N ASN A 9 0.59 0.37 3.65
CA ASN A 9 -0.02 -0.64 4.51
C ASN A 9 0.01 -2.02 3.86
N ASP A 10 -0.76 -2.18 2.78
CA ASP A 10 -1.01 -3.45 2.12
C ASP A 10 0.27 -3.89 1.38
N GLY A 11 0.71 -5.11 1.61
CA GLY A 11 1.98 -5.61 1.07
C GLY A 11 3.26 -5.08 1.75
N VAL A 12 3.14 -4.13 2.72
CA VAL A 12 4.26 -3.55 3.47
C VAL A 12 4.17 -3.82 4.96
N LEU A 13 3.08 -3.43 5.62
CA LEU A 13 2.85 -3.68 7.04
C LEU A 13 2.11 -5.00 7.26
N VAL A 14 1.20 -5.34 6.35
CA VAL A 14 0.31 -6.49 6.41
C VAL A 14 0.28 -7.25 5.09
N ASP A 15 0.09 -8.57 5.16
CA ASP A 15 0.06 -9.44 3.97
C ASP A 15 -1.38 -9.59 3.45
N THR A 16 -1.88 -8.57 2.79
CA THR A 16 -3.26 -8.50 2.29
C THR A 16 -3.38 -8.54 0.76
N GLU A 17 -2.28 -8.33 0.02
CA GLU A 17 -2.31 -8.22 -1.44
C GLU A 17 -2.85 -9.50 -2.12
N ARG A 18 -2.48 -10.67 -1.61
CA ARG A 18 -3.00 -11.95 -2.11
C ARG A 18 -4.51 -12.04 -1.94
N LEU A 19 -5.04 -11.67 -0.78
CA LEU A 19 -6.48 -11.70 -0.52
C LEU A 19 -7.24 -10.71 -1.40
N PHE A 20 -6.67 -9.53 -1.64
CA PHE A 20 -7.28 -8.54 -2.52
C PHE A 20 -7.28 -8.99 -3.99
N TYR A 21 -6.19 -9.64 -4.45
CA TYR A 21 -6.14 -10.28 -5.75
C TYR A 21 -7.25 -11.33 -5.89
N GLU A 22 -7.38 -12.24 -4.92
CA GLU A 22 -8.37 -13.32 -4.93
C GLU A 22 -9.80 -12.79 -4.91
N ALA A 23 -10.10 -11.77 -4.09
CA ALA A 23 -11.41 -11.13 -4.06
C ALA A 23 -11.81 -10.55 -5.43
N ASN A 24 -10.87 -9.91 -6.13
CA ASN A 24 -11.12 -9.41 -7.48
C ASN A 24 -11.25 -10.56 -8.50
N ARG A 25 -10.35 -11.53 -8.49
CA ARG A 25 -10.40 -12.72 -9.37
C ARG A 25 -11.75 -13.45 -9.27
N ASP A 26 -12.19 -13.70 -8.05
CA ASP A 26 -13.40 -14.46 -7.80
C ASP A 26 -14.68 -13.68 -8.13
N LEU A 27 -14.64 -12.34 -7.99
CA LEU A 27 -15.71 -11.46 -8.44
C LEU A 27 -15.88 -11.47 -9.97
N PHE A 28 -14.78 -11.45 -10.72
CA PHE A 28 -14.83 -11.37 -12.20
C PHE A 28 -15.06 -12.72 -12.88
N ARG A 29 -14.73 -13.83 -12.23
CA ARG A 29 -14.90 -15.18 -12.77
C ARG A 29 -16.33 -15.50 -13.25
N PRO A 30 -17.43 -15.22 -12.49
CA PRO A 30 -18.79 -15.44 -12.94
C PRO A 30 -19.21 -14.61 -14.16
N LEU A 31 -18.48 -13.50 -14.42
CA LEU A 31 -18.68 -12.63 -15.58
C LEU A 31 -17.92 -13.10 -16.82
N GLY A 32 -17.25 -14.27 -16.74
CA GLY A 32 -16.45 -14.84 -17.81
C GLY A 32 -15.12 -14.10 -18.04
N LEU A 33 -14.63 -13.38 -17.05
CA LEU A 33 -13.36 -12.66 -17.10
C LEU A 33 -12.33 -13.35 -16.20
N GLU A 34 -11.18 -13.68 -16.79
CA GLU A 34 -10.06 -14.26 -16.04
C GLU A 34 -9.05 -13.17 -15.66
N LEU A 35 -8.84 -12.99 -14.35
CA LEU A 35 -7.83 -12.10 -13.80
C LEU A 35 -6.59 -12.93 -13.41
N SER A 36 -5.51 -12.83 -14.16
CA SER A 36 -4.22 -13.41 -13.79
C SER A 36 -3.45 -12.52 -12.83
N GLU A 37 -2.41 -13.04 -12.16
CA GLU A 37 -1.51 -12.23 -11.31
C GLU A 37 -0.84 -11.11 -12.14
N GLN A 38 -0.47 -11.37 -13.39
CA GLN A 38 0.06 -10.35 -14.28
C GLN A 38 -0.96 -9.24 -14.56
N HIS A 39 -2.22 -9.58 -14.84
CA HIS A 39 -3.30 -8.59 -15.00
C HIS A 39 -3.53 -7.81 -13.70
N PHE A 40 -3.42 -8.45 -12.54
CA PHE A 40 -3.54 -7.77 -11.26
C PHE A 40 -2.40 -6.78 -11.05
N PHE A 41 -1.16 -7.19 -11.32
CA PHE A 41 -0.01 -6.29 -11.25
C PHE A 41 -0.21 -5.07 -12.17
N ASP A 42 -0.52 -5.30 -13.45
CA ASP A 42 -0.64 -4.22 -14.43
C ASP A 42 -1.78 -3.26 -14.10
N TRP A 43 -2.98 -3.79 -13.79
CA TRP A 43 -4.19 -2.95 -13.68
C TRP A 43 -4.46 -2.42 -12.27
N TYR A 44 -4.02 -3.11 -11.22
CA TYR A 44 -4.26 -2.70 -9.83
C TYR A 44 -3.02 -2.09 -9.16
N LEU A 45 -1.84 -2.68 -9.36
CA LEU A 45 -0.64 -2.22 -8.69
C LEU A 45 0.14 -1.16 -9.50
N ALA A 46 0.07 -1.20 -10.82
CA ALA A 46 0.73 -0.22 -11.68
C ALA A 46 -0.19 0.92 -12.11
N ASP A 47 -1.29 0.63 -12.81
CA ASP A 47 -2.15 1.62 -13.47
C ASP A 47 -3.28 2.15 -12.59
N ASN A 48 -3.63 1.46 -11.49
CA ASN A 48 -4.75 1.79 -10.62
C ASN A 48 -6.13 1.90 -11.33
N CYS A 49 -6.28 1.27 -12.50
CA CYS A 49 -7.55 1.25 -13.24
C CYS A 49 -8.44 0.07 -12.84
N GLY A 50 -7.86 -0.99 -12.30
CA GLY A 50 -8.54 -2.27 -12.06
C GLY A 50 -9.03 -2.92 -13.35
N ALA A 51 -9.73 -4.05 -13.23
CA ALA A 51 -10.30 -4.75 -14.39
C ALA A 51 -11.65 -4.16 -14.86
N TRP A 52 -12.07 -3.04 -14.30
CA TRP A 52 -13.38 -2.42 -14.55
C TRP A 52 -13.56 -1.97 -16.00
N HIS A 53 -12.50 -1.55 -16.66
CA HIS A 53 -12.48 -1.18 -18.08
C HIS A 53 -12.98 -2.32 -19.00
N LEU A 54 -12.87 -3.57 -18.59
CA LEU A 54 -13.40 -4.72 -19.33
C LEU A 54 -14.93 -4.81 -19.28
N LEU A 55 -15.55 -4.17 -18.31
CA LEU A 55 -17.00 -4.16 -18.12
C LEU A 55 -17.66 -2.90 -18.71
N GLU A 56 -16.93 -1.79 -18.86
CA GLU A 56 -17.45 -0.53 -19.40
C GLU A 56 -18.22 -0.66 -20.72
N PRO A 57 -17.83 -1.54 -21.67
CA PRO A 57 -18.60 -1.75 -22.90
C PRO A 57 -19.92 -2.51 -22.70
N ARG A 58 -20.14 -3.12 -21.51
CA ARG A 58 -21.26 -4.03 -21.24
C ARG A 58 -22.18 -3.52 -20.13
N LEU A 59 -21.65 -2.70 -19.22
CA LEU A 59 -22.35 -2.23 -18.03
C LEU A 59 -22.31 -0.71 -17.93
N SER A 60 -23.34 -0.13 -17.38
CA SER A 60 -23.38 1.28 -17.00
C SER A 60 -22.44 1.57 -15.80
N VAL A 61 -22.11 2.82 -15.60
CA VAL A 61 -21.31 3.27 -14.44
C VAL A 61 -21.95 2.82 -13.13
N ALA A 62 -23.27 2.97 -12.97
CA ALA A 62 -23.98 2.57 -11.76
C ALA A 62 -23.92 1.07 -11.48
N GLU A 63 -23.95 0.23 -12.53
CA GLU A 63 -23.77 -1.22 -12.37
C GLU A 63 -22.33 -1.57 -11.99
N ILE A 64 -21.34 -0.91 -12.58
CA ILE A 64 -19.92 -1.08 -12.19
C ILE A 64 -19.70 -0.66 -10.74
N ASP A 65 -20.29 0.44 -10.29
CA ASP A 65 -20.19 0.88 -8.89
C ASP A 65 -20.84 -0.13 -7.94
N ALA A 66 -22.00 -0.71 -8.30
CA ALA A 66 -22.62 -1.80 -7.52
C ALA A 66 -21.70 -3.03 -7.42
N TRP A 67 -20.98 -3.40 -8.47
CA TRP A 67 -19.99 -4.47 -8.44
C TRP A 67 -18.76 -4.13 -7.58
N ARG A 68 -18.32 -2.87 -7.57
CA ARG A 68 -17.25 -2.38 -6.66
C ARG A 68 -17.68 -2.50 -5.20
N ASP A 69 -18.90 -2.10 -4.90
CA ASP A 69 -19.47 -2.22 -3.55
C ASP A 69 -19.59 -3.68 -3.12
N GLU A 70 -20.01 -4.57 -4.02
CA GLU A 70 -20.06 -6.00 -3.77
C GLU A 70 -18.66 -6.55 -3.47
N ARG A 71 -17.66 -6.23 -4.29
CA ARG A 71 -16.26 -6.62 -4.05
C ARG A 71 -15.80 -6.14 -2.67
N ASN A 72 -16.07 -4.87 -2.31
CA ASN A 72 -15.65 -4.29 -1.04
C ASN A 72 -16.31 -5.03 0.14
N ARG A 73 -17.60 -5.38 0.02
CA ARG A 73 -18.32 -6.18 1.06
C ARG A 73 -17.74 -7.58 1.22
N GLN A 74 -17.47 -8.28 0.11
CA GLN A 74 -16.87 -9.62 0.13
C GLN A 74 -15.45 -9.57 0.73
N TYR A 75 -14.66 -8.60 0.31
CA TYR A 75 -13.30 -8.40 0.83
C TYR A 75 -13.31 -8.08 2.33
N ALA A 76 -14.19 -7.19 2.81
CA ALA A 76 -14.35 -6.91 4.23
C ALA A 76 -14.73 -8.16 5.03
N ALA A 77 -15.62 -9.00 4.50
CA ALA A 77 -16.00 -10.25 5.12
C ALA A 77 -14.83 -11.24 5.22
N THR A 78 -14.01 -11.33 4.17
CA THR A 78 -12.78 -12.15 4.18
C THR A 78 -11.78 -11.62 5.23
N LEU A 79 -11.52 -10.31 5.24
CA LEU A 79 -10.63 -9.69 6.23
C LEU A 79 -11.08 -9.95 7.68
N ALA A 80 -12.38 -9.91 7.94
CA ALA A 80 -12.94 -10.17 9.27
C ALA A 80 -12.86 -11.64 9.69
N SER A 81 -12.91 -12.57 8.74
CA SER A 81 -12.88 -14.02 8.99
C SER A 81 -11.49 -14.62 9.03
N GLU A 82 -10.54 -14.04 8.29
CA GLU A 82 -9.16 -14.51 8.21
C GLU A 82 -8.29 -13.92 9.33
N ASN A 83 -7.21 -14.62 9.65
CA ASN A 83 -6.17 -14.07 10.49
C ASN A 83 -5.12 -13.40 9.60
N ILE A 84 -5.24 -12.09 9.41
CA ILE A 84 -4.32 -11.33 8.57
C ILE A 84 -2.98 -11.18 9.31
N PRO A 85 -1.88 -11.77 8.81
CA PRO A 85 -0.59 -11.62 9.46
C PRO A 85 0.02 -10.25 9.16
N ALA A 86 0.74 -9.70 10.13
CA ALA A 86 1.73 -8.67 9.85
C ALA A 86 2.86 -9.26 8.99
N ILE A 87 3.48 -8.45 8.14
CA ILE A 87 4.67 -8.87 7.38
C ILE A 87 5.77 -9.27 8.37
N ASP A 88 6.43 -10.41 8.07
CA ASP A 88 7.46 -10.98 8.95
C ASP A 88 8.57 -9.96 9.25
N GLY A 89 8.84 -9.76 10.55
CA GLY A 89 9.84 -8.82 11.06
C GLY A 89 9.39 -7.34 11.10
N VAL A 90 8.16 -7.00 10.69
CA VAL A 90 7.72 -5.58 10.69
C VAL A 90 7.67 -4.99 12.09
N GLY A 91 7.17 -5.73 13.07
CA GLY A 91 7.06 -5.26 14.46
C GLY A 91 8.43 -4.86 15.05
N GLU A 92 9.45 -5.68 14.83
CA GLU A 92 10.83 -5.42 15.27
C GLU A 92 11.41 -4.17 14.58
N VAL A 93 11.17 -4.02 13.28
CA VAL A 93 11.63 -2.85 12.51
C VAL A 93 10.96 -1.58 13.04
N LEU A 94 9.63 -1.58 13.21
CA LEU A 94 8.90 -0.43 13.74
C LEU A 94 9.34 -0.07 15.16
N ALA A 95 9.52 -1.05 16.04
CA ALA A 95 10.00 -0.84 17.41
C ALA A 95 11.42 -0.25 17.45
N SER A 96 12.29 -0.64 16.52
CA SER A 96 13.64 -0.09 16.38
C SER A 96 13.66 1.35 15.88
N LEU A 97 12.74 1.72 14.99
CA LEU A 97 12.72 3.02 14.30
C LEU A 97 11.90 4.08 15.03
N SER A 98 10.78 3.72 15.68
CA SER A 98 9.85 4.68 16.30
C SER A 98 10.45 5.58 17.38
N PRO A 99 11.49 5.21 18.14
CA PRO A 99 12.16 6.13 19.06
C PRO A 99 13.03 7.19 18.39
N ARG A 100 13.32 7.03 17.09
CA ARG A 100 14.33 7.80 16.35
C ARG A 100 13.75 8.59 15.20
N LEU A 101 12.63 8.12 14.63
CA LEU A 101 11.99 8.69 13.45
C LEU A 101 10.50 8.88 13.69
N ARG A 102 9.96 9.96 13.14
CA ARG A 102 8.52 10.17 13.07
C ARG A 102 7.94 9.28 11.98
N MET A 103 6.83 8.62 12.23
CA MET A 103 6.24 7.69 11.27
C MET A 103 4.75 7.94 11.10
N GLY A 104 4.26 7.76 9.86
CA GLY A 104 2.85 7.78 9.51
C GLY A 104 2.51 6.70 8.49
N VAL A 105 1.27 6.23 8.50
CA VAL A 105 0.74 5.30 7.49
C VAL A 105 0.00 6.08 6.41
N VAL A 106 0.23 5.70 5.15
CA VAL A 106 -0.41 6.30 3.96
C VAL A 106 -0.87 5.17 3.04
N THR A 107 -2.15 4.78 3.13
CA THR A 107 -2.69 3.64 2.40
C THR A 107 -3.79 4.05 1.42
N SER A 108 -3.94 3.29 0.32
CA SER A 108 -5.09 3.40 -0.60
C SER A 108 -6.30 2.56 -0.15
N SER A 109 -6.21 1.88 0.98
CA SER A 109 -7.32 1.13 1.56
C SER A 109 -8.41 2.05 2.13
N ASN A 110 -9.66 1.61 2.04
CA ASN A 110 -10.76 2.25 2.74
C ASN A 110 -10.54 2.14 4.26
N ARG A 111 -11.05 3.13 5.01
CA ARG A 111 -10.90 3.17 6.46
C ARG A 111 -11.43 1.93 7.16
N ASP A 112 -12.59 1.44 6.78
CA ASP A 112 -13.22 0.24 7.35
C ASP A 112 -12.37 -1.02 7.15
N HIS A 113 -11.79 -1.21 5.96
CA HIS A 113 -10.88 -2.31 5.70
C HIS A 113 -9.62 -2.20 6.55
N PHE A 114 -9.03 -1.01 6.62
CA PHE A 114 -7.86 -0.74 7.45
C PHE A 114 -8.12 -1.06 8.92
N GLU A 115 -9.25 -0.62 9.46
CA GLU A 115 -9.63 -0.85 10.86
C GLU A 115 -9.83 -2.33 11.15
N ILE A 116 -10.50 -3.09 10.27
CA ILE A 116 -10.65 -4.56 10.40
C ILE A 116 -9.28 -5.26 10.46
N ILE A 117 -8.35 -4.89 9.58
CA ILE A 117 -7.01 -5.49 9.54
C ILE A 117 -6.26 -5.22 10.84
N HIS A 118 -6.28 -3.96 11.32
CA HIS A 118 -5.47 -3.54 12.46
C HIS A 118 -6.11 -3.79 13.83
N ASP A 119 -7.37 -4.23 13.90
CA ASP A 119 -8.05 -4.55 15.18
C ASP A 119 -7.31 -5.62 16.00
N ARG A 120 -6.54 -6.48 15.33
CA ARG A 120 -5.81 -7.60 15.96
C ARG A 120 -4.30 -7.46 15.92
N LEU A 121 -3.78 -6.31 15.43
CA LEU A 121 -2.34 -6.06 15.25
C LEU A 121 -1.88 -4.91 16.15
N ASP A 122 -0.77 -5.10 16.85
CA ASP A 122 -0.19 -4.07 17.72
C ASP A 122 0.88 -3.26 16.96
N LEU A 123 0.52 -2.70 15.79
CA LEU A 123 1.42 -1.89 14.97
C LEU A 123 1.15 -0.38 15.09
N LEU A 124 -0.11 0.00 15.31
CA LEU A 124 -0.55 1.40 15.28
C LEU A 124 0.14 2.32 16.31
N PRO A 125 0.54 1.85 17.51
CA PRO A 125 1.26 2.70 18.46
C PRO A 125 2.58 3.28 17.97
N HIS A 126 3.15 2.74 16.89
CA HIS A 126 4.38 3.25 16.27
C HIS A 126 4.17 4.45 15.34
N PHE A 127 2.92 4.80 15.01
CA PHE A 127 2.58 5.82 14.03
C PHE A 127 1.88 7.02 14.66
N GLU A 128 2.18 8.24 14.16
CA GLU A 128 1.52 9.47 14.62
C GLU A 128 0.13 9.65 13.99
N PHE A 129 -0.08 9.09 12.81
CA PHE A 129 -1.37 9.16 12.09
C PHE A 129 -1.48 8.05 11.04
N VAL A 130 -2.71 7.88 10.56
CA VAL A 130 -3.07 7.05 9.41
C VAL A 130 -3.85 7.90 8.41
N LEU A 131 -3.43 7.87 7.14
CA LEU A 131 -4.14 8.45 6.01
C LEU A 131 -4.69 7.31 5.15
N THR A 132 -6.02 7.19 5.12
CA THR A 132 -6.77 6.22 4.32
C THR A 132 -7.34 6.89 3.07
N PHE A 133 -7.88 6.11 2.13
CA PHE A 133 -8.40 6.57 0.83
C PHE A 133 -9.32 7.80 0.91
N ASP A 134 -10.10 7.92 1.98
CA ASP A 134 -11.04 9.01 2.23
C ASP A 134 -10.40 10.32 2.72
N THR A 135 -9.09 10.34 2.99
CA THR A 135 -8.41 11.50 3.61
C THR A 135 -7.76 12.45 2.63
N TYR A 136 -7.64 12.10 1.36
CA TYR A 136 -6.98 12.90 0.32
C TYR A 136 -7.82 12.93 -0.98
N ALA A 137 -7.56 13.93 -1.83
CA ALA A 137 -8.40 14.18 -3.01
C ALA A 137 -8.13 13.21 -4.16
N ARG A 138 -6.86 12.84 -4.39
CA ARG A 138 -6.43 11.93 -5.47
C ARG A 138 -5.56 10.85 -4.88
N SER A 139 -5.91 9.58 -5.17
CA SER A 139 -5.12 8.42 -4.74
C SER A 139 -3.83 8.25 -5.55
N LYS A 140 -2.92 7.41 -5.05
CA LYS A 140 -1.74 6.92 -5.79
C LYS A 140 -2.18 6.45 -7.20
N PRO A 141 -1.50 6.84 -8.27
CA PRO A 141 -0.14 7.39 -8.34
C PRO A 141 -0.03 8.92 -8.19
N ALA A 142 -1.11 9.67 -7.89
CA ALA A 142 -1.00 11.09 -7.57
C ALA A 142 -0.18 11.30 -6.28
N PRO A 143 0.57 12.41 -6.16
CA PRO A 143 1.41 12.67 -4.99
C PRO A 143 0.64 13.09 -3.74
N ASP A 144 -0.67 13.38 -3.87
CA ASP A 144 -1.51 13.97 -2.82
C ASP A 144 -1.40 13.25 -1.47
N PRO A 145 -1.45 11.88 -1.39
CA PRO A 145 -1.34 11.17 -0.12
C PRO A 145 -0.02 11.43 0.59
N TYR A 146 1.09 11.41 -0.15
CA TYR A 146 2.42 11.61 0.42
C TYR A 146 2.71 13.09 0.73
N LEU A 147 2.20 14.03 -0.07
CA LEU A 147 2.29 15.46 0.26
C LEU A 147 1.53 15.78 1.55
N LEU A 148 0.34 15.21 1.74
CA LEU A 148 -0.41 15.32 2.99
C LEU A 148 0.35 14.68 4.17
N GLY A 149 1.01 13.53 3.94
CA GLY A 149 1.87 12.89 4.93
C GLY A 149 3.04 13.78 5.36
N LEU A 150 3.73 14.44 4.42
CA LEU A 150 4.79 15.42 4.73
C LEU A 150 4.27 16.59 5.57
N GLU A 151 3.10 17.12 5.20
CA GLU A 151 2.44 18.20 5.96
C GLU A 151 2.16 17.78 7.40
N ARG A 152 1.59 16.58 7.61
CA ARG A 152 1.29 16.03 8.94
C ARG A 152 2.53 15.83 9.79
N LEU A 153 3.62 15.37 9.17
CA LEU A 153 4.92 15.20 9.86
C LEU A 153 5.68 16.52 10.02
N GLY A 154 5.33 17.58 9.31
CA GLY A 154 6.07 18.84 9.35
C GLY A 154 7.52 18.69 8.90
N VAL A 155 7.79 17.89 7.89
CA VAL A 155 9.14 17.64 7.34
C VAL A 155 9.17 17.92 5.84
N ARG A 156 10.38 18.17 5.31
CA ARG A 156 10.59 18.31 3.87
C ARG A 156 10.73 16.93 3.21
N ALA A 157 10.50 16.86 1.90
CA ALA A 157 10.64 15.63 1.12
C ALA A 157 12.04 14.99 1.23
N ASP A 158 13.12 15.81 1.28
CA ASP A 158 14.50 15.31 1.43
C ASP A 158 14.83 14.79 2.84
N GLU A 159 13.97 15.04 3.83
CA GLU A 159 14.07 14.55 5.21
C GLU A 159 13.16 13.32 5.45
N CYS A 160 12.38 12.92 4.45
CA CYS A 160 11.43 11.81 4.51
C CYS A 160 11.84 10.66 3.61
N LEU A 161 11.39 9.45 3.96
CA LEU A 161 11.47 8.24 3.16
C LEU A 161 10.06 7.67 3.01
N VAL A 162 9.78 7.06 1.87
CA VAL A 162 8.58 6.23 1.66
C VAL A 162 9.00 4.76 1.62
N VAL A 163 8.22 3.88 2.23
CA VAL A 163 8.29 2.43 2.07
C VAL A 163 7.02 1.98 1.37
N GLU A 164 7.17 1.29 0.25
CA GLU A 164 6.12 0.89 -0.67
C GLU A 164 6.35 -0.51 -1.23
N ASP A 165 5.33 -1.11 -1.87
CA ASP A 165 5.44 -2.40 -2.56
C ASP A 165 5.04 -2.32 -4.04
N SER A 166 4.39 -1.23 -4.46
CA SER A 166 3.69 -1.10 -5.74
C SER A 166 4.30 -0.04 -6.67
N PRO A 167 4.22 -0.21 -8.02
CA PRO A 167 4.64 0.82 -8.96
C PRO A 167 3.88 2.14 -8.81
N ARG A 168 2.56 2.09 -8.56
CA ARG A 168 1.74 3.30 -8.38
C ARG A 168 2.15 4.09 -7.14
N GLY A 169 2.52 3.38 -6.06
CA GLY A 169 2.99 4.02 -4.84
C GLY A 169 4.39 4.61 -5.01
N LEU A 170 5.29 3.91 -5.70
CA LEU A 170 6.60 4.44 -6.10
C LEU A 170 6.45 5.72 -6.94
N GLN A 171 5.51 5.74 -7.91
CA GLN A 171 5.23 6.91 -8.73
C GLN A 171 4.74 8.08 -7.87
N ALA A 172 3.82 7.82 -6.93
CA ALA A 172 3.29 8.83 -6.01
C ALA A 172 4.39 9.43 -5.13
N ALA A 173 5.26 8.60 -4.56
CA ALA A 173 6.41 9.05 -3.76
C ALA A 173 7.39 9.88 -4.59
N THR A 174 7.72 9.43 -5.81
CA THR A 174 8.58 10.13 -6.75
C THR A 174 8.00 11.49 -7.14
N ALA A 175 6.70 11.53 -7.45
CA ALA A 175 5.99 12.77 -7.78
C ALA A 175 5.91 13.76 -6.60
N ALA A 176 5.92 13.25 -5.36
CA ALA A 176 6.04 14.06 -4.15
C ALA A 176 7.49 14.50 -3.84
N GLY A 177 8.48 14.07 -4.63
CA GLY A 177 9.90 14.36 -4.45
C GLY A 177 10.56 13.58 -3.30
N ILE A 178 9.95 12.49 -2.85
CA ILE A 178 10.42 11.68 -1.71
C ILE A 178 11.15 10.45 -2.24
N ARG A 179 12.28 10.10 -1.62
CA ARG A 179 12.95 8.81 -1.89
C ARG A 179 12.05 7.66 -1.46
N CYS A 180 12.01 6.62 -2.27
CA CYS A 180 11.20 5.44 -2.02
C CYS A 180 12.05 4.18 -2.01
N ILE A 181 11.93 3.37 -0.95
CA ILE A 181 12.36 1.98 -0.94
C ILE A 181 11.15 1.12 -1.25
N VAL A 182 11.31 0.21 -2.21
CA VAL A 182 10.29 -0.78 -2.52
C VAL A 182 10.64 -2.09 -1.82
N LEU A 183 9.71 -2.57 -0.99
CA LEU A 183 9.71 -3.91 -0.39
C LEU A 183 8.86 -4.82 -1.28
N ARG A 184 9.48 -5.76 -1.98
CA ARG A 184 8.74 -6.68 -2.86
C ARG A 184 8.05 -7.77 -2.05
N ASN A 185 6.81 -8.03 -2.38
CA ASN A 185 6.03 -9.17 -1.89
C ASN A 185 5.95 -10.28 -2.95
N GLU A 186 5.14 -11.30 -2.72
CA GLU A 186 4.97 -12.43 -3.62
C GLU A 186 4.51 -12.01 -5.03
N LEU A 187 3.53 -11.08 -5.11
CA LEU A 187 2.95 -10.64 -6.38
C LEU A 187 3.85 -9.64 -7.15
N THR A 188 4.83 -9.03 -6.48
CA THR A 188 5.70 -8.01 -7.09
C THR A 188 7.14 -8.48 -7.28
N ARG A 189 7.53 -9.66 -6.77
CA ARG A 189 8.92 -10.17 -6.78
C ARG A 189 9.52 -10.32 -8.17
N GLY A 190 8.73 -10.62 -9.18
CA GLY A 190 9.19 -10.79 -10.57
C GLY A 190 9.31 -9.50 -11.37
N HIS A 191 9.00 -8.34 -10.78
CA HIS A 191 8.89 -7.07 -11.49
C HIS A 191 10.02 -6.10 -11.13
N ASP A 192 10.33 -5.21 -12.10
CA ASP A 192 11.28 -4.13 -11.92
C ASP A 192 10.59 -2.86 -11.41
N PHE A 193 11.33 -2.07 -10.60
CA PHE A 193 10.86 -0.81 -10.04
C PHE A 193 11.78 0.35 -10.44
N PRO A 194 11.73 0.79 -11.70
CA PRO A 194 12.57 1.89 -12.16
C PRO A 194 12.25 3.17 -11.41
N GLY A 195 13.30 3.82 -10.90
CA GLY A 195 13.16 5.04 -10.11
C GLY A 195 13.11 4.82 -8.59
N ALA A 196 12.97 3.57 -8.12
CA ALA A 196 13.12 3.28 -6.69
C ALA A 196 14.55 3.61 -6.23
N TRP A 197 14.67 4.23 -5.06
CA TRP A 197 15.99 4.48 -4.45
C TRP A 197 16.68 3.17 -4.08
N ARG A 198 15.92 2.20 -3.57
CA ARG A 198 16.33 0.81 -3.33
C ARG A 198 15.13 -0.13 -3.55
N VAL A 199 15.44 -1.38 -3.86
CA VAL A 199 14.47 -2.48 -3.90
C VAL A 199 14.99 -3.57 -2.98
N VAL A 200 14.17 -4.03 -2.05
CA VAL A 200 14.49 -5.05 -1.05
C VAL A 200 13.40 -6.12 -0.98
N ASP A 201 13.73 -7.29 -0.45
CA ASP A 201 12.81 -8.43 -0.37
C ASP A 201 12.39 -8.79 1.05
N THR A 202 13.04 -8.21 2.07
CA THR A 202 12.79 -8.55 3.47
C THR A 202 12.90 -7.34 4.40
N MET A 203 12.22 -7.40 5.54
CA MET A 203 12.30 -6.37 6.57
C MET A 203 13.72 -6.15 7.12
N PRO A 204 14.57 -7.18 7.34
CA PRO A 204 15.97 -6.97 7.72
C PRO A 204 16.79 -6.20 6.67
N GLN A 205 16.56 -6.46 5.37
CA GLN A 205 17.20 -5.67 4.30
C GLN A 205 16.72 -4.22 4.31
N LEU A 206 15.39 -4.01 4.48
CA LEU A 206 14.81 -2.68 4.60
C LEU A 206 15.43 -1.90 5.76
N LEU A 207 15.52 -2.51 6.94
CA LEU A 207 16.12 -1.87 8.11
C LEU A 207 17.59 -1.48 7.85
N ALA A 208 18.37 -2.36 7.23
CA ALA A 208 19.77 -2.09 6.91
C ALA A 208 19.93 -0.86 5.98
N GLU A 209 19.05 -0.70 4.99
CA GLU A 209 19.06 0.48 4.11
C GLU A 209 18.62 1.76 4.84
N ILE A 210 17.63 1.67 5.73
CA ILE A 210 17.17 2.81 6.53
C ILE A 210 18.28 3.27 7.50
N GLU A 211 18.98 2.33 8.15
CA GLU A 211 20.06 2.64 9.08
C GLU A 211 21.21 3.44 8.42
N GLN A 212 21.51 3.17 7.15
CA GLN A 212 22.50 3.98 6.40
C GLN A 212 22.05 5.43 6.20
N LEU A 213 20.75 5.72 6.20
CA LEU A 213 20.19 7.06 6.03
C LEU A 213 20.10 7.85 7.34
N ILE A 214 20.07 7.14 8.47
CA ILE A 214 19.99 7.71 9.81
C ILE A 214 21.42 8.02 10.34
N ALA A 215 22.40 7.24 9.91
CA ALA A 215 23.79 7.39 10.33
C ALA A 215 24.28 8.84 10.09
N PRO A 216 25.03 9.42 11.05
CA PRO A 216 25.51 10.79 10.99
C PRO A 216 26.52 11.02 9.84
#